data_b419f4a17c8c731b7d60344bbfd29952
#
_entry.id   b419f4a17c8c731b7d60344bbfd29952
#
_cell.length_a   1.000
_cell.length_b   1.000
_cell.length_c   1.000
_cell.angle_alpha   90.00
_cell.angle_beta   90.00
_cell.angle_gamma   90.00
#
_symmetry.space_group_name_H-M   'P 1'
#
loop_
_entity.id
_entity.type
_entity.pdbx_description
1 polymer ?
#
loop_
_entity_poly.entity_id
_entity_poly.type
_entity_poly.pdbx_seq_one_letter_code
_entity_poly.pdbx_strand_id
1 'polypeptide(L)'
;MWVNVVTEFGVKFLSFNILGGALVYYLAKILQIKYHGFETSNPKKSALYAIAAVTMSTCMITGLMILSNLNNASQVASSVQTYNLGIVINSALSWLILLSPVLIMKKIRKETWATTGVSNHNLKESILIGAILGIITLVSVIIYSSTSISVIRGNLNLNAFWALLNFAVAGFAEEFMYRGYLQIHLMEWIGKWKGLIVTSIVMALMHIPQRMAFGLSPNEAIISAVLLIPMSLIMGYTMIKTENILAPGIYHTFYNWINVLL
;
A
#
# COMPACT_ATOMS: atom_id res chain seq x y z
N MET A 1 -9.06 -26.00 -1.23
CA MET A 1 -8.77 -24.61 -0.75
C MET A 1 -7.30 -24.23 -0.89
N TRP A 2 -6.36 -24.88 -0.19
CA TRP A 2 -4.93 -24.49 -0.23
C TRP A 2 -4.27 -24.60 -1.60
N VAL A 3 -4.64 -25.56 -2.45
CA VAL A 3 -4.12 -25.66 -3.83
C VAL A 3 -4.44 -24.41 -4.64
N ASN A 4 -5.66 -23.88 -4.54
CA ASN A 4 -6.06 -22.65 -5.22
C ASN A 4 -5.29 -21.43 -4.68
N VAL A 5 -5.04 -21.37 -3.36
CA VAL A 5 -4.25 -20.31 -2.73
C VAL A 5 -2.81 -20.33 -3.23
N VAL A 6 -2.18 -21.50 -3.30
CA VAL A 6 -0.80 -21.65 -3.81
C VAL A 6 -0.72 -21.23 -5.28
N THR A 7 -1.70 -21.65 -6.09
CA THR A 7 -1.76 -21.27 -7.51
C THR A 7 -1.93 -19.75 -7.67
N GLU A 8 -2.88 -19.15 -6.94
CA GLU A 8 -3.12 -17.71 -6.98
C GLU A 8 -1.90 -16.92 -6.50
N PHE A 9 -1.25 -17.35 -5.41
CA PHE A 9 -0.02 -16.74 -4.92
C PHE A 9 1.08 -16.82 -5.98
N GLY A 10 1.25 -18.00 -6.61
CA GLY A 10 2.26 -18.19 -7.66
C GLY A 10 2.02 -17.29 -8.86
N VAL A 11 0.77 -17.17 -9.32
CA VAL A 11 0.41 -16.26 -10.43
C VAL A 11 0.68 -14.81 -10.05
N LYS A 12 0.27 -14.37 -8.86
CA LYS A 12 0.55 -13.01 -8.36
C LYS A 12 2.05 -12.76 -8.22
N PHE A 13 2.79 -13.73 -7.70
CA PHE A 13 4.25 -13.61 -7.56
C PHE A 13 4.93 -13.48 -8.92
N LEU A 14 4.56 -14.31 -9.90
CA LEU A 14 5.10 -14.25 -11.25
C LEU A 14 4.79 -12.89 -11.91
N SER A 15 3.53 -12.47 -11.90
CA SER A 15 3.11 -11.22 -12.55
C SER A 15 3.67 -9.98 -11.88
N PHE A 16 3.56 -9.86 -10.56
CA PHE A 16 4.01 -8.65 -9.86
C PHE A 16 5.53 -8.62 -9.65
N ASN A 17 6.14 -9.70 -9.19
CA ASN A 17 7.54 -9.67 -8.78
C ASN A 17 8.51 -10.02 -9.90
N ILE A 18 8.18 -10.92 -10.80
CA ILE A 18 9.06 -11.24 -11.93
C ILE A 18 8.82 -10.25 -13.07
N LEU A 19 7.61 -10.17 -13.60
CA LEU A 19 7.31 -9.28 -14.73
C LEU A 19 7.31 -7.81 -14.33
N GLY A 20 6.59 -7.45 -13.27
CA GLY A 20 6.55 -6.08 -12.75
C GLY A 20 7.91 -5.64 -12.22
N GLY A 21 8.64 -6.52 -11.52
CA GLY A 21 9.99 -6.24 -11.04
C GLY A 21 10.99 -6.00 -12.17
N ALA A 22 10.95 -6.80 -13.23
CA ALA A 22 11.74 -6.57 -14.44
C ALA A 22 11.40 -5.22 -15.07
N LEU A 23 10.11 -4.91 -15.21
CA LEU A 23 9.65 -3.63 -15.75
C LEU A 23 10.17 -2.45 -14.92
N VAL A 24 10.03 -2.48 -13.59
CA VAL A 24 10.55 -1.43 -12.70
C VAL A 24 12.08 -1.29 -12.85
N TYR A 25 12.80 -2.41 -12.95
CA TYR A 25 14.24 -2.40 -13.15
C TYR A 25 14.63 -1.68 -14.45
N TYR A 26 14.00 -2.05 -15.57
CA TYR A 26 14.30 -1.46 -16.88
C TYR A 26 13.87 0.00 -16.96
N LEU A 27 12.70 0.37 -16.42
CA LEU A 27 12.26 1.76 -16.36
C LEU A 27 13.23 2.61 -15.54
N ALA A 28 13.65 2.14 -14.36
CA ALA A 28 14.62 2.84 -13.53
C ALA A 28 15.96 3.07 -14.27
N LYS A 29 16.39 2.09 -15.08
CA LYS A 29 17.61 2.18 -15.90
C LYS A 29 17.43 3.18 -17.05
N ILE A 30 16.33 3.11 -17.80
CA ILE A 30 16.04 4.01 -18.93
C ILE A 30 15.90 5.44 -18.45
N LEU A 31 15.22 5.66 -17.32
CA LEU A 31 15.00 6.98 -16.72
C LEU A 31 16.23 7.51 -15.95
N GLN A 32 17.32 6.74 -15.93
CA GLN A 32 18.58 7.11 -15.27
C GLN A 32 18.40 7.55 -13.82
N ILE A 33 17.59 6.82 -13.06
CA ILE A 33 17.30 7.15 -11.66
C ILE A 33 18.60 7.20 -10.85
N LYS A 34 18.78 8.28 -10.13
CA LYS A 34 19.93 8.48 -9.24
C LYS A 34 19.59 8.01 -7.85
N TYR A 35 20.47 7.18 -7.29
CA TYR A 35 20.38 6.71 -5.91
C TYR A 35 21.08 7.67 -4.98
N HIS A 36 20.39 8.11 -3.93
CA HIS A 36 20.90 9.03 -2.92
C HIS A 36 21.19 8.31 -1.60
N GLY A 37 20.51 7.16 -1.38
CA GLY A 37 20.54 6.45 -0.13
C GLY A 37 19.70 7.11 0.98
N PHE A 38 19.57 6.41 2.08
CA PHE A 38 18.87 6.92 3.26
C PHE A 38 19.85 6.99 4.43
N GLU A 39 20.03 8.17 5.01
CA GLU A 39 20.90 8.35 6.16
C GLU A 39 20.08 8.33 7.44
N THR A 40 20.21 7.28 8.22
CA THR A 40 19.57 7.17 9.54
C THR A 40 20.61 7.15 10.66
N SER A 41 20.43 7.99 11.67
CA SER A 41 21.25 7.92 12.87
C SER A 41 20.83 6.70 13.70
N ASN A 42 21.76 5.79 14.02
CA ASN A 42 21.51 4.58 14.79
C ASN A 42 20.40 3.69 14.17
N PRO A 43 20.68 3.00 13.04
CA PRO A 43 19.69 2.24 12.26
C PRO A 43 18.87 1.24 13.08
N LYS A 44 19.53 0.48 13.98
CA LYS A 44 18.82 -0.49 14.84
C LYS A 44 17.77 0.18 15.73
N LYS A 45 18.12 1.29 16.37
CA LYS A 45 17.22 2.01 17.25
C LYS A 45 16.06 2.63 16.45
N SER A 46 16.35 3.21 15.29
CA SER A 46 15.31 3.76 14.38
C SER A 46 14.36 2.68 13.91
N ALA A 47 14.85 1.50 13.52
CA ALA A 47 14.01 0.38 13.11
C ALA A 47 13.10 -0.12 14.23
N LEU A 48 13.59 -0.23 15.48
CA LEU A 48 12.75 -0.61 16.62
C LEU A 48 11.64 0.40 16.89
N TYR A 49 11.93 1.69 16.80
CA TYR A 49 10.91 2.73 16.91
C TYR A 49 9.91 2.70 15.74
N ALA A 50 10.38 2.40 14.54
CA ALA A 50 9.51 2.26 13.39
C ALA A 50 8.54 1.07 13.56
N ILE A 51 9.03 -0.07 14.02
CA ILE A 51 8.18 -1.24 14.34
C ILE A 51 7.11 -0.85 15.37
N ALA A 52 7.52 -0.23 16.48
CA ALA A 52 6.60 0.18 17.54
C ALA A 52 5.53 1.17 17.02
N ALA A 53 5.94 2.20 16.27
CA ALA A 53 5.03 3.20 15.74
C ALA A 53 4.03 2.60 14.75
N VAL A 54 4.49 1.74 13.83
CA VAL A 54 3.63 1.07 12.84
C VAL A 54 2.66 0.10 13.53
N THR A 55 3.12 -0.64 14.55
CA THR A 55 2.24 -1.50 15.34
C THR A 55 1.16 -0.69 16.05
N MET A 56 1.50 0.44 16.67
CA MET A 56 0.52 1.33 17.30
C MET A 56 -0.50 1.87 16.29
N SER A 57 -0.05 2.35 15.14
CA SER A 57 -0.93 2.80 14.05
C SER A 57 -1.89 1.69 13.60
N THR A 58 -1.39 0.47 13.42
CA THR A 58 -2.21 -0.69 13.02
C THR A 58 -3.23 -1.06 14.11
N CYS A 59 -2.84 -1.03 15.38
CA CYS A 59 -3.79 -1.26 16.49
C CYS A 59 -4.90 -0.20 16.50
N MET A 60 -4.57 1.06 16.24
CA MET A 60 -5.55 2.14 16.12
C MET A 60 -6.50 1.93 14.94
N ILE A 61 -5.97 1.57 13.76
CA ILE A 61 -6.77 1.25 12.55
C ILE A 61 -7.75 0.13 12.87
N THR A 62 -7.26 -0.99 13.41
CA THR A 62 -8.10 -2.15 13.76
C THR A 62 -9.15 -1.78 14.81
N GLY A 63 -8.76 -1.04 15.85
CA GLY A 63 -9.68 -0.59 16.88
C GLY A 63 -10.82 0.30 16.33
N LEU A 64 -10.51 1.24 15.45
CA LEU A 64 -11.53 2.07 14.79
C LEU A 64 -12.45 1.25 13.89
N MET A 65 -11.93 0.26 13.18
CA MET A 65 -12.74 -0.65 12.35
C MET A 65 -13.72 -1.47 13.20
N ILE A 66 -13.26 -2.03 14.33
CA ILE A 66 -14.11 -2.77 15.26
C ILE A 66 -15.22 -1.86 15.81
N LEU A 67 -14.88 -0.66 16.27
CA LEU A 67 -15.87 0.30 16.79
C LEU A 67 -16.88 0.72 15.73
N SER A 68 -16.44 0.95 14.49
CA SER A 68 -17.32 1.27 13.37
C SER A 68 -18.29 0.11 13.07
N ASN A 69 -17.81 -1.13 13.06
CA ASN A 69 -18.66 -2.30 12.81
C ASN A 69 -19.67 -2.53 13.94
N LEU A 70 -19.31 -2.32 15.19
CA LEU A 70 -20.25 -2.41 16.32
C LEU A 70 -21.37 -1.37 16.21
N ASN A 71 -21.05 -0.16 15.74
CA ASN A 71 -22.04 0.90 15.56
C ASN A 71 -22.94 0.69 14.33
N ASN A 72 -22.45 0.01 13.30
CA ASN A 72 -23.15 -0.19 12.03
C ASN A 72 -23.74 -1.61 11.86
N ALA A 73 -23.72 -2.44 12.89
CA ALA A 73 -24.19 -3.84 12.83
C ALA A 73 -25.63 -4.01 12.32
N SER A 74 -26.43 -2.96 12.34
CA SER A 74 -27.82 -2.95 11.82
C SER A 74 -27.94 -2.49 10.35
N GLN A 75 -26.87 -2.07 9.68
CA GLN A 75 -26.92 -1.51 8.32
C GLN A 75 -26.14 -2.30 7.26
N VAL A 76 -25.58 -3.46 7.61
CA VAL A 76 -24.80 -4.29 6.65
C VAL A 76 -25.74 -5.14 5.80
N ALA A 77 -26.55 -4.49 4.97
CA ALA A 77 -27.25 -5.12 3.86
C ALA A 77 -27.02 -4.29 2.59
N SER A 78 -26.12 -4.75 1.73
CA SER A 78 -26.09 -4.50 0.27
C SER A 78 -26.27 -3.06 -0.23
N SER A 79 -25.56 -2.07 0.30
CA SER A 79 -25.48 -0.78 -0.38
C SER A 79 -24.17 -0.70 -1.17
N VAL A 80 -24.26 -0.45 -2.48
CA VAL A 80 -23.12 -0.05 -3.31
C VAL A 80 -22.42 1.11 -2.59
N GLN A 81 -21.14 0.95 -2.28
CA GLN A 81 -20.38 1.97 -1.55
C GLN A 81 -20.32 3.25 -2.38
N THR A 82 -20.96 4.32 -1.89
CA THR A 82 -20.98 5.61 -2.55
C THR A 82 -19.87 6.49 -1.99
N TYR A 83 -19.00 6.97 -2.86
CA TYR A 83 -17.94 7.90 -2.51
C TYR A 83 -18.35 9.34 -2.81
N ASN A 84 -17.92 10.27 -1.96
CA ASN A 84 -18.15 11.71 -2.13
C ASN A 84 -17.05 12.50 -1.41
N LEU A 85 -17.04 13.82 -1.57
CA LEU A 85 -16.07 14.71 -0.95
C LEU A 85 -16.00 14.55 0.58
N GLY A 86 -17.15 14.38 1.25
CA GLY A 86 -17.20 14.20 2.70
C GLY A 86 -16.47 12.93 3.16
N ILE A 87 -16.62 11.82 2.42
CA ILE A 87 -15.91 10.57 2.69
C ILE A 87 -14.40 10.77 2.49
N VAL A 88 -13.97 11.46 1.43
CA VAL A 88 -12.54 11.73 1.20
C VAL A 88 -11.95 12.58 2.33
N ILE A 89 -12.64 13.64 2.76
CA ILE A 89 -12.20 14.48 3.88
C ILE A 89 -12.11 13.68 5.18
N ASN A 90 -13.14 12.90 5.51
CA ASN A 90 -13.15 12.07 6.70
C ASN A 90 -12.04 11.01 6.67
N SER A 91 -11.78 10.41 5.50
CA SER A 91 -10.66 9.49 5.30
C SER A 91 -9.32 10.19 5.56
N ALA A 92 -9.12 11.38 5.00
CA ALA A 92 -7.89 12.15 5.19
C ALA A 92 -7.66 12.51 6.68
N LEU A 93 -8.69 12.97 7.37
CA LEU A 93 -8.62 13.28 8.82
C LEU A 93 -8.33 12.01 9.63
N SER A 94 -9.00 10.90 9.32
CA SER A 94 -8.76 9.62 9.98
C SER A 94 -7.31 9.16 9.79
N TRP A 95 -6.79 9.22 8.57
CA TRP A 95 -5.42 8.84 8.29
C TRP A 95 -4.39 9.74 8.97
N LEU A 96 -4.65 11.05 9.13
CA LEU A 96 -3.78 11.94 9.91
C LEU A 96 -3.68 11.49 11.38
N ILE A 97 -4.81 11.08 11.97
CA ILE A 97 -4.84 10.54 13.33
C ILE A 97 -4.11 9.20 13.39
N LEU A 98 -4.38 8.31 12.44
CA LEU A 98 -3.78 6.97 12.39
C LEU A 98 -2.27 6.98 12.13
N LEU A 99 -1.77 7.98 11.42
CA LEU A 99 -0.33 8.20 11.20
C LEU A 99 0.35 8.91 12.38
N SER A 100 -0.39 9.41 13.35
CA SER A 100 0.19 10.20 14.46
C SER A 100 1.31 9.46 15.21
N PRO A 101 1.28 8.14 15.50
CA PRO A 101 2.39 7.45 16.14
C PRO A 101 3.68 7.52 15.30
N VAL A 102 3.56 7.37 13.99
CA VAL A 102 4.70 7.46 13.05
C VAL A 102 5.25 8.89 13.01
N LEU A 103 4.37 9.90 12.89
CA LEU A 103 4.75 11.30 12.83
C LEU A 103 5.39 11.78 14.13
N ILE A 104 4.86 11.36 15.27
CA ILE A 104 5.40 11.68 16.61
C ILE A 104 6.78 11.03 16.74
N MET A 105 6.94 9.76 16.38
CA MET A 105 8.20 9.06 16.50
C MET A 105 9.27 9.67 15.60
N LYS A 106 8.90 9.99 14.34
CA LYS A 106 9.75 10.73 13.41
C LYS A 106 10.24 12.05 14.03
N LYS A 107 9.36 12.82 14.67
CA LYS A 107 9.69 14.07 15.36
C LYS A 107 10.63 13.85 16.55
N ILE A 108 10.35 12.87 17.41
CA ILE A 108 11.19 12.51 18.55
C ILE A 108 12.60 12.10 18.08
N ARG A 109 12.69 11.38 16.99
CA ARG A 109 13.95 10.92 16.41
C ARG A 109 14.67 12.01 15.60
N LYS A 110 14.04 13.17 15.38
CA LYS A 110 14.55 14.28 14.56
C LYS A 110 14.88 13.85 13.13
N GLU A 111 14.12 12.91 12.58
CA GLU A 111 14.30 12.38 11.24
C GLU A 111 13.78 13.36 10.19
N THR A 112 14.48 13.45 9.06
CA THR A 112 14.08 14.31 7.93
C THR A 112 12.93 13.67 7.14
N TRP A 113 12.30 14.41 6.25
CA TRP A 113 11.30 13.83 5.35
C TRP A 113 11.93 12.90 4.32
N ALA A 114 13.16 13.19 3.88
CA ALA A 114 13.88 12.35 2.94
C ALA A 114 14.11 10.92 3.46
N THR A 115 14.34 10.75 4.79
CA THR A 115 14.47 9.43 5.42
C THR A 115 13.15 8.65 5.50
N THR A 116 12.07 9.22 5.02
CA THR A 116 10.75 8.56 4.90
C THR A 116 10.29 8.46 3.44
N GLY A 117 11.20 8.64 2.48
CA GLY A 117 10.88 8.61 1.07
C GLY A 117 10.02 9.78 0.56
N VAL A 118 9.81 10.79 1.39
CA VAL A 118 9.16 12.06 1.01
C VAL A 118 10.26 13.04 0.63
N SER A 119 10.58 13.10 -0.65
CA SER A 119 11.66 13.92 -1.18
C SER A 119 11.35 14.46 -2.58
N ASN A 120 12.11 15.45 -3.02
CA ASN A 120 12.06 15.94 -4.41
C ASN A 120 12.93 15.11 -5.36
N HIS A 121 13.68 14.12 -4.83
CA HIS A 121 14.50 13.26 -5.65
C HIS A 121 13.65 12.30 -6.46
N ASN A 122 14.01 12.11 -7.72
CA ASN A 122 13.36 11.17 -8.64
C ASN A 122 11.83 11.36 -8.73
N LEU A 123 11.32 12.58 -8.55
CA LEU A 123 9.90 12.89 -8.46
C LEU A 123 9.16 12.48 -9.75
N LYS A 124 9.65 12.95 -10.90
CA LYS A 124 9.04 12.71 -12.22
C LYS A 124 9.10 11.23 -12.59
N GLU A 125 10.25 10.61 -12.35
CA GLU A 125 10.50 9.19 -12.60
C GLU A 125 9.57 8.31 -11.74
N SER A 126 9.39 8.71 -10.48
CA SER A 126 8.49 8.01 -9.55
C SER A 126 7.03 8.10 -9.98
N ILE A 127 6.57 9.27 -10.39
CA ILE A 127 5.20 9.45 -10.92
C ILE A 127 5.01 8.58 -12.16
N LEU A 128 5.98 8.59 -13.08
CA LEU A 128 5.89 7.83 -14.32
C LEU A 128 5.87 6.32 -14.06
N ILE A 129 6.77 5.81 -13.22
CA ILE A 129 6.81 4.38 -12.87
C ILE A 129 5.53 3.95 -12.17
N GLY A 130 5.05 4.71 -11.19
CA GLY A 130 3.80 4.40 -10.49
C GLY A 130 2.59 4.39 -11.42
N ALA A 131 2.50 5.36 -12.33
CA ALA A 131 1.43 5.44 -13.32
C ALA A 131 1.48 4.26 -14.32
N ILE A 132 2.66 3.93 -14.85
CA ILE A 132 2.83 2.80 -15.79
C ILE A 132 2.41 1.48 -15.10
N LEU A 133 2.87 1.22 -13.88
CA LEU A 133 2.47 0.03 -13.12
C LEU A 133 0.96 0.00 -12.88
N GLY A 134 0.36 1.13 -12.49
CA GLY A 134 -1.07 1.25 -12.28
C GLY A 134 -1.88 0.97 -13.54
N ILE A 135 -1.50 1.58 -14.66
CA ILE A 135 -2.16 1.38 -15.96
C ILE A 135 -2.04 -0.06 -16.44
N ILE A 136 -0.84 -0.67 -16.35
CA ILE A 136 -0.65 -2.07 -16.74
C ILE A 136 -1.51 -3.00 -15.89
N THR A 137 -1.58 -2.76 -14.58
CA THR A 137 -2.44 -3.54 -13.69
C THR A 137 -3.91 -3.36 -14.05
N LEU A 138 -4.36 -2.13 -14.29
CA LEU A 138 -5.72 -1.83 -14.74
C LEU A 138 -6.06 -2.60 -16.02
N VAL A 139 -5.23 -2.49 -17.05
CA VAL A 139 -5.42 -3.19 -18.33
C VAL A 139 -5.42 -4.71 -18.15
N SER A 140 -4.48 -5.24 -17.36
CA SER A 140 -4.40 -6.68 -17.08
C SER A 140 -5.67 -7.19 -16.42
N VAL A 141 -6.17 -6.49 -15.38
CA VAL A 141 -7.38 -6.94 -14.67
C VAL A 141 -8.61 -6.84 -15.58
N ILE A 142 -8.74 -5.80 -16.41
CA ILE A 142 -9.82 -5.68 -17.39
C ILE A 142 -9.83 -6.89 -18.35
N ILE A 143 -8.65 -7.28 -18.85
CA ILE A 143 -8.52 -8.44 -19.75
C ILE A 143 -8.89 -9.74 -19.03
N TYR A 144 -8.41 -9.95 -17.81
CA TYR A 144 -8.65 -11.19 -17.05
C TYR A 144 -10.04 -11.29 -16.44
N SER A 145 -10.66 -10.18 -16.07
CA SER A 145 -12.01 -10.18 -15.46
C SER A 145 -13.13 -10.47 -16.45
N SER A 146 -12.84 -10.47 -17.75
CA SER A 146 -13.84 -10.54 -18.82
C SER A 146 -14.94 -9.47 -18.71
N THR A 147 -14.67 -8.39 -17.96
CA THR A 147 -15.60 -7.28 -17.79
C THR A 147 -15.70 -6.50 -19.10
N SER A 148 -16.94 -6.26 -19.56
CA SER A 148 -17.11 -5.54 -20.80
C SER A 148 -16.70 -4.06 -20.68
N ILE A 149 -16.15 -3.50 -21.75
CA ILE A 149 -15.74 -2.09 -21.83
C ILE A 149 -16.93 -1.16 -21.52
N SER A 150 -18.14 -1.58 -21.88
CA SER A 150 -19.37 -0.79 -21.59
C SER A 150 -19.65 -0.66 -20.09
N VAL A 151 -19.40 -1.72 -19.29
CA VAL A 151 -19.52 -1.69 -17.83
C VAL A 151 -18.49 -0.73 -17.24
N ILE A 152 -17.23 -0.87 -17.63
CA ILE A 152 -16.16 0.01 -17.16
C ILE A 152 -16.46 1.47 -17.48
N ARG A 153 -16.91 1.74 -18.71
CA ARG A 153 -17.30 3.09 -19.13
C ARG A 153 -18.48 3.66 -18.31
N GLY A 154 -19.47 2.81 -17.97
CA GLY A 154 -20.59 3.19 -17.10
C GLY A 154 -20.17 3.49 -15.68
N ASN A 155 -19.16 2.75 -15.17
CA ASN A 155 -18.61 2.93 -13.84
C ASN A 155 -17.62 4.11 -13.74
N LEU A 156 -17.10 4.62 -14.86
CA LEU A 156 -16.28 5.85 -14.92
C LEU A 156 -17.18 7.09 -14.75
N ASN A 157 -17.60 7.33 -13.52
CA ASN A 157 -18.51 8.41 -13.14
C ASN A 157 -17.93 9.20 -11.94
N LEU A 158 -18.69 10.16 -11.43
CA LEU A 158 -18.28 10.99 -10.30
C LEU A 158 -17.97 10.17 -9.03
N ASN A 159 -18.68 9.06 -8.81
CA ASN A 159 -18.40 8.15 -7.70
C ASN A 159 -17.02 7.52 -7.84
N ALA A 160 -16.66 7.06 -9.03
CA ALA A 160 -15.33 6.51 -9.31
C ALA A 160 -14.21 7.55 -9.12
N PHE A 161 -14.47 8.82 -9.47
CA PHE A 161 -13.53 9.91 -9.22
C PHE A 161 -13.30 10.13 -7.72
N TRP A 162 -14.36 10.20 -6.91
CA TRP A 162 -14.21 10.32 -5.46
C TRP A 162 -13.58 9.09 -4.83
N ALA A 163 -13.86 7.89 -5.34
CA ALA A 163 -13.20 6.66 -4.94
C ALA A 163 -11.70 6.72 -5.22
N LEU A 164 -11.27 7.20 -6.39
CA LEU A 164 -9.85 7.38 -6.73
C LEU A 164 -9.15 8.27 -5.70
N LEU A 165 -9.75 9.42 -5.36
CA LEU A 165 -9.18 10.32 -4.35
C LEU A 165 -9.14 9.68 -2.97
N ASN A 166 -10.17 8.94 -2.58
CA ASN A 166 -10.21 8.22 -1.30
C ASN A 166 -9.11 7.16 -1.22
N PHE A 167 -8.92 6.37 -2.29
CA PHE A 167 -7.84 5.39 -2.36
C PHE A 167 -6.45 6.02 -2.48
N ALA A 168 -6.34 7.21 -3.05
CA ALA A 168 -5.09 7.96 -3.00
C ALA A 168 -4.73 8.33 -1.57
N VAL A 169 -5.67 8.87 -0.79
CA VAL A 169 -5.45 9.19 0.62
C VAL A 169 -5.00 7.95 1.40
N ALA A 170 -5.73 6.84 1.30
CA ALA A 170 -5.40 5.60 2.01
C ALA A 170 -4.07 5.00 1.52
N GLY A 171 -3.90 4.87 0.20
CA GLY A 171 -2.71 4.27 -0.39
C GLY A 171 -1.44 5.04 -0.05
N PHE A 172 -1.44 6.36 -0.16
CA PHE A 172 -0.27 7.16 0.23
C PHE A 172 0.00 7.11 1.74
N ALA A 173 -1.02 7.07 2.59
CA ALA A 173 -0.85 6.93 4.03
C ALA A 173 -0.22 5.58 4.40
N GLU A 174 -0.70 4.49 3.81
CA GLU A 174 -0.13 3.15 4.01
C GLU A 174 1.29 3.04 3.46
N GLU A 175 1.56 3.58 2.26
CA GLU A 175 2.91 3.56 1.70
C GLU A 175 3.88 4.42 2.52
N PHE A 176 3.44 5.56 3.06
CA PHE A 176 4.25 6.33 3.99
C PHE A 176 4.61 5.53 5.24
N MET A 177 3.64 4.82 5.82
CA MET A 177 3.84 4.03 7.03
C MET A 177 4.74 2.81 6.78
N TYR A 178 4.46 2.02 5.74
CA TYR A 178 5.17 0.77 5.49
C TYR A 178 6.44 0.96 4.68
N ARG A 179 6.42 1.69 3.54
CA ARG A 179 7.59 1.85 2.66
C ARG A 179 8.45 3.02 3.07
N GLY A 180 7.80 4.15 3.39
CA GLY A 180 8.49 5.36 3.81
C GLY A 180 9.13 5.24 5.19
N TYR A 181 8.44 4.66 6.15
CA TYR A 181 8.95 4.64 7.52
C TYR A 181 9.52 3.28 7.91
N LEU A 182 8.74 2.20 7.87
CA LEU A 182 9.21 0.90 8.35
C LEU A 182 10.30 0.30 7.45
N GLN A 183 10.07 0.23 6.14
CA GLN A 183 11.00 -0.44 5.22
C GLN A 183 12.35 0.23 5.18
N ILE A 184 12.41 1.57 5.09
CA ILE A 184 13.69 2.29 5.04
C ILE A 184 14.51 2.00 6.30
N HIS A 185 13.92 2.12 7.49
CA HIS A 185 14.65 1.87 8.74
C HIS A 185 15.10 0.41 8.90
N LEU A 186 14.28 -0.54 8.45
CA LEU A 186 14.68 -1.95 8.41
C LEU A 186 15.82 -2.19 7.40
N MET A 187 15.75 -1.57 6.22
CA MET A 187 16.79 -1.70 5.20
C MET A 187 18.14 -1.19 5.71
N GLU A 188 18.14 -0.09 6.43
CA GLU A 188 19.37 0.48 7.04
C GLU A 188 19.92 -0.41 8.16
N TRP A 189 19.05 -1.13 8.89
CA TRP A 189 19.50 -1.99 10.00
C TRP A 189 19.93 -3.39 9.53
N ILE A 190 19.13 -4.08 8.74
CA ILE A 190 19.31 -5.48 8.39
C ILE A 190 19.66 -5.74 6.92
N GLY A 191 19.82 -4.65 6.16
CA GLY A 191 20.14 -4.68 4.74
C GLY A 191 18.91 -4.67 3.82
N LYS A 192 19.12 -4.18 2.61
CA LYS A 192 18.10 -3.85 1.60
C LYS A 192 17.06 -4.96 1.39
N TRP A 193 17.50 -6.17 1.08
CA TRP A 193 16.59 -7.26 0.73
C TRP A 193 15.87 -7.86 1.94
N LYS A 194 16.56 -7.97 3.06
CA LYS A 194 15.95 -8.43 4.31
C LYS A 194 14.92 -7.43 4.81
N GLY A 195 15.22 -6.14 4.75
CA GLY A 195 14.26 -5.08 5.08
C GLY A 195 13.01 -5.12 4.22
N LEU A 196 13.15 -5.29 2.90
CA LEU A 196 12.04 -5.48 1.98
C LEU A 196 11.15 -6.67 2.37
N ILE A 197 11.76 -7.85 2.56
CA ILE A 197 11.02 -9.08 2.86
C ILE A 197 10.30 -8.95 4.21
N VAL A 198 11.00 -8.50 5.25
CA VAL A 198 10.42 -8.34 6.59
C VAL A 198 9.27 -7.34 6.57
N THR A 199 9.43 -6.19 5.91
CA THR A 199 8.33 -5.22 5.80
C THR A 199 7.11 -5.80 5.07
N SER A 200 7.33 -6.57 4.01
CA SER A 200 6.24 -7.18 3.24
C SER A 200 5.48 -8.21 4.07
N ILE A 201 6.17 -8.99 4.89
CA ILE A 201 5.55 -9.94 5.81
C ILE A 201 4.80 -9.19 6.92
N VAL A 202 5.44 -8.18 7.54
CA VAL A 202 4.81 -7.38 8.60
C VAL A 202 3.54 -6.72 8.09
N MET A 203 3.57 -6.08 6.90
CA MET A 203 2.39 -5.49 6.31
C MET A 203 1.26 -6.52 6.13
N ALA A 204 1.57 -7.70 5.60
CA ALA A 204 0.59 -8.77 5.43
C ALA A 204 -0.01 -9.21 6.77
N LEU A 205 0.81 -9.46 7.78
CA LEU A 205 0.37 -9.86 9.12
C LEU A 205 -0.52 -8.79 9.78
N MET A 206 -0.17 -7.52 9.61
CA MET A 206 -0.95 -6.40 10.18
C MET A 206 -2.33 -6.24 9.53
N HIS A 207 -2.57 -6.83 8.36
CA HIS A 207 -3.89 -6.88 7.73
C HIS A 207 -4.81 -7.97 8.31
N ILE A 208 -4.28 -8.98 9.00
CA ILE A 208 -5.10 -10.07 9.57
C ILE A 208 -6.16 -9.54 10.53
N PRO A 209 -5.83 -8.75 11.58
CA PRO A 209 -6.84 -8.20 12.49
C PRO A 209 -7.88 -7.32 11.78
N GLN A 210 -7.44 -6.55 10.78
CA GLN A 210 -8.34 -5.72 9.98
C GLN A 210 -9.34 -6.56 9.19
N ARG A 211 -8.88 -7.65 8.54
CA ARG A 211 -9.74 -8.58 7.79
C ARG A 211 -10.74 -9.27 8.70
N MET A 212 -10.32 -9.68 9.91
CA MET A 212 -11.21 -10.23 10.90
C MET A 212 -12.24 -9.22 11.40
N ALA A 213 -11.85 -7.95 11.56
CA ALA A 213 -12.77 -6.86 11.89
C ALA A 213 -13.82 -6.64 10.78
N PHE A 214 -13.52 -6.97 9.53
CA PHE A 214 -14.49 -7.00 8.41
C PHE A 214 -15.32 -8.29 8.33
N GLY A 215 -15.21 -9.18 9.32
CA GLY A 215 -16.05 -10.39 9.42
C GLY A 215 -15.47 -11.63 8.74
N LEU A 216 -14.22 -11.59 8.22
CA LEU A 216 -13.58 -12.80 7.72
C LEU A 216 -13.22 -13.74 8.87
N SER A 217 -13.39 -15.05 8.64
CA SER A 217 -12.88 -16.04 9.57
C SER A 217 -11.33 -15.98 9.68
N PRO A 218 -10.73 -16.47 10.76
CA PRO A 218 -9.26 -16.45 10.93
C PRO A 218 -8.51 -17.06 9.74
N ASN A 219 -9.01 -18.18 9.19
CA ASN A 219 -8.39 -18.84 8.05
C ASN A 219 -8.46 -17.99 6.78
N GLU A 220 -9.59 -17.37 6.50
CA GLU A 220 -9.76 -16.45 5.35
C GLU A 220 -8.89 -15.21 5.50
N ALA A 221 -8.81 -14.65 6.70
CA ALA A 221 -7.96 -13.50 7.00
C ALA A 221 -6.48 -13.82 6.78
N ILE A 222 -5.98 -14.99 7.21
CA ILE A 222 -4.61 -15.45 6.97
C ILE A 222 -4.36 -15.65 5.47
N ILE A 223 -5.26 -16.33 4.76
CA ILE A 223 -5.14 -16.53 3.31
C ILE A 223 -5.06 -15.18 2.58
N SER A 224 -5.98 -14.27 2.91
CA SER A 224 -6.00 -12.93 2.33
C SER A 224 -4.69 -12.17 2.60
N ALA A 225 -4.14 -12.29 3.81
CA ALA A 225 -2.86 -11.67 4.17
C ALA A 225 -1.68 -12.26 3.36
N VAL A 226 -1.62 -13.58 3.23
CA VAL A 226 -0.58 -14.24 2.41
C VAL A 226 -0.63 -13.79 0.96
N LEU A 227 -1.83 -13.62 0.40
CA LEU A 227 -2.03 -13.16 -0.98
C LEU A 227 -1.68 -11.68 -1.21
N LEU A 228 -1.46 -10.89 -0.13
CA LEU A 228 -0.94 -9.52 -0.23
C LEU A 228 0.59 -9.46 -0.38
N ILE A 229 1.32 -10.51 0.02
CA ILE A 229 2.79 -10.50 0.02
C ILE A 229 3.38 -10.16 -1.35
N PRO A 230 2.96 -10.79 -2.48
CA PRO A 230 3.51 -10.47 -3.79
C PRO A 230 3.36 -8.99 -4.16
N MET A 231 2.19 -8.40 -3.91
CA MET A 231 1.96 -6.98 -4.14
C MET A 231 2.83 -6.11 -3.22
N SER A 232 2.94 -6.46 -1.96
CA SER A 232 3.79 -5.75 -1.01
C SER A 232 5.26 -5.76 -1.41
N LEU A 233 5.76 -6.89 -1.93
CA LEU A 233 7.14 -7.02 -2.43
C LEU A 233 7.41 -6.10 -3.62
N ILE A 234 6.52 -6.03 -4.61
CA ILE A 234 6.73 -5.15 -5.76
C ILE A 234 6.67 -3.68 -5.39
N MET A 235 5.74 -3.28 -4.49
CA MET A 235 5.68 -1.91 -3.98
C MET A 235 6.97 -1.54 -3.23
N GLY A 236 7.45 -2.43 -2.36
CA GLY A 236 8.70 -2.23 -1.65
C GLY A 236 9.92 -2.21 -2.57
N TYR A 237 9.94 -3.02 -3.63
CA TYR A 237 10.98 -2.97 -4.65
C TYR A 237 10.94 -1.68 -5.45
N THR A 238 9.74 -1.19 -5.78
CA THR A 238 9.56 0.10 -6.46
C THR A 238 10.11 1.23 -5.58
N MET A 239 9.85 1.20 -4.26
CA MET A 239 10.45 2.12 -3.30
C MET A 239 11.98 2.05 -3.29
N ILE A 240 12.57 0.85 -3.32
CA ILE A 240 14.03 0.67 -3.41
C ILE A 240 14.60 1.30 -4.67
N LYS A 241 13.87 1.25 -5.78
CA LYS A 241 14.34 1.75 -7.08
C LYS A 241 14.16 3.24 -7.25
N THR A 242 13.12 3.81 -6.69
CA THR A 242 12.79 5.23 -6.86
C THR A 242 13.25 6.11 -5.69
N GLU A 243 13.45 5.52 -4.51
CA GLU A 243 13.71 6.24 -3.25
C GLU A 243 12.64 7.31 -2.93
N ASN A 244 11.42 7.10 -3.47
CA ASN A 244 10.33 8.05 -3.34
C ASN A 244 8.99 7.30 -3.21
N ILE A 245 8.18 7.67 -2.22
CA ILE A 245 6.89 7.02 -1.94
C ILE A 245 5.83 7.27 -3.01
N LEU A 246 6.04 8.23 -3.92
CA LEU A 246 5.08 8.52 -4.99
C LEU A 246 4.87 7.32 -5.92
N ALA A 247 5.93 6.60 -6.27
CA ALA A 247 5.81 5.46 -7.16
C ALA A 247 4.94 4.33 -6.58
N PRO A 248 5.23 3.79 -5.38
CA PRO A 248 4.36 2.78 -4.77
C PRO A 248 2.98 3.36 -4.39
N GLY A 249 2.88 4.63 -3.97
CA GLY A 249 1.60 5.26 -3.61
C GLY A 249 0.64 5.39 -4.78
N ILE A 250 1.13 5.85 -5.93
CA ILE A 250 0.33 5.91 -7.17
C ILE A 250 -0.10 4.50 -7.59
N TYR A 251 0.84 3.55 -7.62
CA TYR A 251 0.55 2.17 -7.96
C TYR A 251 -0.51 1.55 -7.03
N HIS A 252 -0.39 1.75 -5.71
CA HIS A 252 -1.35 1.28 -4.71
C HIS A 252 -2.74 1.89 -4.92
N THR A 253 -2.80 3.19 -5.21
CA THR A 253 -4.04 3.90 -5.53
C THR A 253 -4.79 3.23 -6.68
N PHE A 254 -4.11 2.99 -7.81
CA PHE A 254 -4.71 2.34 -8.98
C PHE A 254 -5.13 0.89 -8.68
N TYR A 255 -4.32 0.15 -7.93
CA TYR A 255 -4.62 -1.23 -7.56
C TYR A 255 -5.91 -1.35 -6.75
N ASN A 256 -6.17 -0.42 -5.82
CA ASN A 256 -7.41 -0.40 -5.04
C ASN A 256 -8.60 0.15 -5.86
N TRP A 257 -8.35 1.16 -6.67
CA TRP A 257 -9.40 1.83 -7.45
C TRP A 257 -10.03 0.95 -8.52
N ILE A 258 -9.28 0.02 -9.09
CA ILE A 258 -9.77 -0.88 -10.13
C ILE A 258 -11.02 -1.66 -9.72
N ASN A 259 -11.16 -1.99 -8.44
CA ASN A 259 -12.33 -2.72 -7.92
C ASN A 259 -13.64 -1.91 -7.99
N VAL A 260 -13.56 -0.60 -8.20
CA VAL A 260 -14.73 0.28 -8.39
C VAL A 260 -15.16 0.33 -9.85
N LEU A 261 -14.26 -0.04 -10.76
CA LEU A 261 -14.51 -0.01 -12.20
C LEU A 261 -15.06 -1.33 -12.73
N LEU A 262 -14.86 -2.43 -12.00
CA LEU A 262 -15.32 -3.79 -12.34
C LEU A 262 -16.72 -4.06 -11.79
#